data_cd966df32f40f9ac0878bd428ed2ebdf
#
_entry.id   cd966df32f40f9ac0878bd428ed2ebdf
#
_cell.length_a   1.000
_cell.length_b   1.000
_cell.length_c   1.000
_cell.angle_alpha   90.00
_cell.angle_beta   90.00
_cell.angle_gamma   90.00
#
_symmetry.space_group_name_H-M   'P 1'
#
loop_
_entity.id
_entity.type
_entity.pdbx_description
1 polymer ?
#
loop_
_entity_poly.entity_id
_entity_poly.type
_entity_poly.pdbx_seq_one_letter_code
_entity_poly.pdbx_strand_id
1 'polypeptide(L)'
;QQAAELNNPSIAQAVARIDAARAASGATNGNMLPTINGSASQSRNNGNDGSDIVRRSRLGTIDASWEIDLWGALRAGRRASDAQLTARTMEWHAARTSIAAEVAQTYVAYRACQAQSAALQSDVVSREETARLTDLLVHAGFSAPAEGYLTDASAATGRQQQIASAAECDLNIKSLVALTGLSEPETRDVLTKNAAIQPRAPEFTLTALPIDTISQRPDVAAAERTLAAASAQINVAQAARLPRLALLGNISFFGIQLSGDSPQANGKSWSFGPSLSLPIFDAGQRAAQADIAKANYAEALANYKQVVVSAVKEVESTLITLNAAQKRLRDAHTAKDKFDKYFNASLARQRFGSASLLELEDARRNKLSAEQNLINLKREYTTSWIALYKAVGGSWLTQTQQS
;
A
#
# COMPACT_ATOMS: atom_id res chain seq x y z
N GLN A 1 -13.38 0.66 -8.01
CA GLN A 1 -12.88 0.20 -6.70
C GLN A 1 -12.98 -1.32 -6.57
N GLN A 2 -14.12 -1.97 -6.80
CA GLN A 2 -14.27 -3.43 -6.73
C GLN A 2 -13.25 -4.18 -7.60
N ALA A 3 -13.03 -3.75 -8.84
CA ALA A 3 -12.03 -4.35 -9.71
C ALA A 3 -10.60 -4.25 -9.13
N ALA A 4 -10.24 -3.11 -8.53
CA ALA A 4 -8.95 -2.94 -7.88
C ALA A 4 -8.79 -3.84 -6.65
N GLU A 5 -9.84 -4.04 -5.85
CA GLU A 5 -9.81 -4.97 -4.71
C GLU A 5 -9.58 -6.42 -5.13
N LEU A 6 -10.10 -6.82 -6.28
CA LEU A 6 -9.98 -8.20 -6.78
C LEU A 6 -8.66 -8.46 -7.53
N ASN A 7 -8.17 -7.49 -8.28
CA ASN A 7 -7.11 -7.71 -9.27
C ASN A 7 -5.80 -7.01 -8.92
N ASN A 8 -5.77 -6.10 -7.92
CA ASN A 8 -4.55 -5.34 -7.62
C ASN A 8 -3.47 -6.22 -6.98
N PRO A 9 -2.25 -6.29 -7.57
CA PRO A 9 -1.16 -7.12 -7.05
C PRO A 9 -0.75 -6.80 -5.61
N SER A 10 -0.85 -5.55 -5.17
CA SER A 10 -0.50 -5.15 -3.81
C SER A 10 -1.47 -5.73 -2.77
N ILE A 11 -2.76 -5.83 -3.11
CA ILE A 11 -3.76 -6.47 -2.26
C ILE A 11 -3.51 -7.98 -2.21
N ALA A 12 -3.22 -8.61 -3.36
CA ALA A 12 -2.87 -10.03 -3.41
C ALA A 12 -1.62 -10.36 -2.57
N GLN A 13 -0.59 -9.50 -2.62
CA GLN A 13 0.59 -9.63 -1.75
C GLN A 13 0.23 -9.52 -0.25
N ALA A 14 -0.66 -8.60 0.11
CA ALA A 14 -1.10 -8.45 1.50
C ALA A 14 -1.86 -9.70 1.99
N VAL A 15 -2.72 -10.29 1.15
CA VAL A 15 -3.40 -11.57 1.45
C VAL A 15 -2.38 -12.70 1.64
N ALA A 16 -1.40 -12.84 0.74
CA ALA A 16 -0.35 -13.85 0.87
C ALA A 16 0.47 -13.69 2.17
N ARG A 17 0.71 -12.45 2.62
CA ARG A 17 1.37 -12.18 3.92
C ARG A 17 0.50 -12.60 5.11
N ILE A 18 -0.82 -12.45 5.02
CA ILE A 18 -1.75 -12.96 6.05
C ILE A 18 -1.67 -14.48 6.09
N ASP A 19 -1.71 -15.16 4.95
CA ASP A 19 -1.65 -16.61 4.89
C ASP A 19 -0.31 -17.14 5.43
N ALA A 20 0.80 -16.49 5.11
CA ALA A 20 2.11 -16.81 5.69
C ALA A 20 2.12 -16.61 7.22
N ALA A 21 1.56 -15.51 7.73
CA ALA A 21 1.48 -15.25 9.17
C ALA A 21 0.53 -16.24 9.88
N ARG A 22 -0.57 -16.64 9.22
CA ARG A 22 -1.48 -17.68 9.73
C ARG A 22 -0.79 -19.03 9.82
N ALA A 23 -0.03 -19.42 8.83
CA ALA A 23 0.76 -20.65 8.85
C ALA A 23 1.85 -20.60 9.95
N ALA A 24 2.52 -19.45 10.13
CA ALA A 24 3.50 -19.26 11.20
C ALA A 24 2.86 -19.34 12.60
N SER A 25 1.66 -18.76 12.80
CA SER A 25 0.89 -18.92 14.04
C SER A 25 0.49 -20.38 14.26
N GLY A 26 0.05 -21.09 13.22
CA GLY A 26 -0.23 -22.53 13.27
C GLY A 26 0.99 -23.36 13.69
N ALA A 27 2.16 -23.09 13.10
CA ALA A 27 3.41 -23.74 13.45
C ALA A 27 3.81 -23.47 14.93
N THR A 28 3.67 -22.23 15.39
CA THR A 28 3.95 -21.85 16.77
C THR A 28 2.99 -22.54 17.75
N ASN A 29 1.71 -22.67 17.39
CA ASN A 29 0.74 -23.41 18.17
C ASN A 29 1.08 -24.91 18.23
N GLY A 30 1.60 -25.48 17.14
CA GLY A 30 2.09 -26.87 17.08
C GLY A 30 3.20 -27.16 18.10
N ASN A 31 4.06 -26.17 18.40
CA ASN A 31 5.13 -26.31 19.39
C ASN A 31 4.61 -26.53 20.84
N MET A 32 3.34 -26.25 21.10
CA MET A 32 2.71 -26.53 22.40
C MET A 32 2.23 -27.98 22.53
N LEU A 33 2.24 -28.75 21.47
CA LEU A 33 1.80 -30.14 21.40
C LEU A 33 3.00 -31.07 21.34
N PRO A 34 2.83 -32.38 21.75
CA PRO A 34 3.86 -33.37 21.55
C PRO A 34 4.23 -33.53 20.05
N THR A 35 5.52 -33.67 19.78
CA THR A 35 6.04 -34.07 18.47
C THR A 35 6.38 -35.54 18.45
N ILE A 36 6.05 -36.24 17.37
CA ILE A 36 6.38 -37.63 17.15
C ILE A 36 7.18 -37.71 15.83
N ASN A 37 8.40 -38.27 15.93
CA ASN A 37 9.29 -38.44 14.81
C ASN A 37 9.61 -39.91 14.60
N GLY A 38 9.58 -40.39 13.37
CA GLY A 38 10.03 -41.72 12.99
C GLY A 38 11.33 -41.64 12.20
N SER A 39 12.31 -42.44 12.53
CA SER A 39 13.53 -42.57 11.75
C SER A 39 13.89 -44.05 11.52
N ALA A 40 14.50 -44.32 10.35
CA ALA A 40 15.03 -45.61 10.03
C ALA A 40 16.41 -45.44 9.40
N SER A 41 17.37 -46.23 9.89
CA SER A 41 18.73 -46.20 9.35
C SER A 41 19.27 -47.60 9.13
N GLN A 42 20.10 -47.77 8.14
CA GLN A 42 20.89 -48.97 7.92
C GLN A 42 22.33 -48.55 7.72
N SER A 43 23.24 -49.17 8.46
CA SER A 43 24.66 -48.93 8.32
C SER A 43 25.43 -50.26 8.10
N ARG A 44 26.53 -50.17 7.38
CA ARG A 44 27.50 -51.25 7.18
C ARG A 44 28.87 -50.71 7.51
N ASN A 45 29.46 -51.26 8.58
CA ASN A 45 30.74 -50.84 9.06
C ASN A 45 31.68 -52.05 8.99
N ASN A 46 32.95 -51.84 8.60
CA ASN A 46 34.01 -52.76 8.70
C ASN A 46 34.77 -52.50 10.01
N GLY A 47 35.01 -53.52 10.86
CA GLY A 47 35.78 -53.37 12.10
C GLY A 47 37.23 -53.05 11.75
N ASN A 48 37.82 -52.07 12.46
CA ASN A 48 39.21 -51.65 12.25
C ASN A 48 40.16 -52.37 13.26
N ASP A 49 39.71 -53.50 13.78
CA ASP A 49 40.42 -54.31 14.81
C ASP A 49 41.18 -55.52 14.25
N GLY A 50 41.45 -55.51 12.91
CA GLY A 50 42.15 -56.59 12.21
C GLY A 50 41.29 -57.83 11.92
N SER A 51 40.01 -57.81 12.23
CA SER A 51 39.04 -58.80 11.81
C SER A 51 38.24 -58.29 10.60
N ASP A 52 38.17 -59.09 9.53
CA ASP A 52 37.35 -58.83 8.35
C ASP A 52 35.84 -58.93 8.61
N ILE A 53 35.42 -58.62 9.83
CA ILE A 53 34.02 -58.75 10.26
C ILE A 53 33.24 -57.53 9.84
N VAL A 54 32.40 -57.67 8.83
CA VAL A 54 31.45 -56.62 8.42
C VAL A 54 30.23 -56.66 9.29
N ARG A 55 29.99 -55.59 10.01
CA ARG A 55 28.79 -55.39 10.84
C ARG A 55 27.71 -54.61 10.03
N ARG A 56 26.57 -55.22 9.85
CA ARG A 56 25.37 -54.56 9.31
C ARG A 56 24.42 -54.27 10.50
N SER A 57 24.06 -52.99 10.70
CA SER A 57 23.09 -52.60 11.68
C SER A 57 21.88 -51.95 11.04
N ARG A 58 20.69 -52.30 11.50
CA ARG A 58 19.43 -51.69 11.10
C ARG A 58 18.81 -51.12 12.39
N LEU A 59 18.36 -49.88 12.34
CA LEU A 59 17.75 -49.20 13.44
C LEU A 59 16.51 -48.47 12.96
N GLY A 60 15.36 -48.75 13.56
CA GLY A 60 14.14 -48.00 13.44
C GLY A 60 13.77 -47.41 14.79
N THR A 61 13.52 -46.10 14.86
CA THR A 61 13.12 -45.40 16.09
C THR A 61 11.87 -44.60 15.90
N ILE A 62 11.03 -44.56 16.92
CA ILE A 62 9.92 -43.59 17.06
C ILE A 62 10.22 -42.83 18.33
N ASP A 63 10.40 -41.50 18.17
CA ASP A 63 10.71 -40.58 19.25
C ASP A 63 9.51 -39.64 19.46
N ALA A 64 9.08 -39.51 20.73
CA ALA A 64 8.07 -38.52 21.15
C ALA A 64 8.74 -37.51 22.09
N SER A 65 8.48 -36.21 21.85
CA SER A 65 8.97 -35.13 22.70
C SER A 65 7.89 -34.10 22.93
N TRP A 66 7.75 -33.68 24.19
CA TRP A 66 6.82 -32.61 24.56
C TRP A 66 7.46 -31.69 25.60
N GLU A 67 7.61 -30.40 25.22
CA GLU A 67 8.11 -29.38 26.14
C GLU A 67 6.97 -28.89 27.06
N ILE A 68 7.18 -28.95 28.38
CA ILE A 68 6.22 -28.43 29.37
C ILE A 68 6.55 -26.95 29.60
N ASP A 69 5.62 -26.04 29.21
CA ASP A 69 5.81 -24.59 29.28
C ASP A 69 5.71 -24.03 30.70
N LEU A 70 6.76 -24.31 31.54
CA LEU A 70 6.81 -23.86 32.92
C LEU A 70 6.88 -22.33 33.05
N TRP A 71 7.66 -21.70 32.19
CA TRP A 71 7.99 -20.28 32.28
C TRP A 71 7.21 -19.41 31.28
N GLY A 72 6.33 -20.01 30.52
CA GLY A 72 5.48 -19.30 29.55
C GLY A 72 6.18 -18.91 28.27
N ALA A 73 7.32 -19.55 27.92
CA ALA A 73 8.03 -19.30 26.66
C ALA A 73 7.17 -19.61 25.43
N LEU A 74 6.55 -20.79 25.40
CA LEU A 74 5.69 -21.23 24.30
C LEU A 74 4.43 -20.37 24.19
N ARG A 75 3.80 -20.07 25.34
CA ARG A 75 2.64 -19.16 25.40
C ARG A 75 2.99 -17.75 24.97
N ALA A 76 4.18 -17.26 25.31
CA ALA A 76 4.65 -15.95 24.85
C ALA A 76 4.95 -15.94 23.34
N GLY A 77 5.57 -17.01 22.81
CA GLY A 77 5.79 -17.20 21.39
C GLY A 77 4.49 -17.21 20.59
N ARG A 78 3.48 -17.93 21.09
CA ARG A 78 2.13 -17.93 20.52
C ARG A 78 1.54 -16.51 20.49
N ARG A 79 1.56 -15.79 21.62
CA ARG A 79 1.05 -14.41 21.69
C ARG A 79 1.76 -13.49 20.69
N ALA A 80 3.08 -13.63 20.52
CA ALA A 80 3.84 -12.88 19.55
C ALA A 80 3.37 -13.17 18.12
N SER A 81 3.18 -14.45 17.79
CA SER A 81 2.74 -14.89 16.46
C SER A 81 1.30 -14.46 16.14
N ASP A 82 0.38 -14.58 17.11
CA ASP A 82 -1.01 -14.13 16.97
C ASP A 82 -1.10 -12.60 16.83
N ALA A 83 -0.29 -11.85 17.57
CA ALA A 83 -0.18 -10.40 17.41
C ALA A 83 0.35 -10.01 16.02
N GLN A 84 1.35 -10.76 15.52
CA GLN A 84 1.88 -10.55 14.16
C GLN A 84 0.86 -10.87 13.08
N LEU A 85 0.07 -11.93 13.21
CA LEU A 85 -1.05 -12.24 12.30
C LEU A 85 -2.07 -11.11 12.29
N THR A 86 -2.42 -10.58 13.46
CA THR A 86 -3.35 -9.44 13.57
C THR A 86 -2.75 -8.20 12.91
N ALA A 87 -1.45 -7.92 13.11
CA ALA A 87 -0.76 -6.82 12.45
C ALA A 87 -0.86 -6.91 10.91
N ARG A 88 -0.61 -8.10 10.32
CA ARG A 88 -0.75 -8.33 8.87
C ARG A 88 -2.17 -8.12 8.36
N THR A 89 -3.16 -8.48 9.17
CA THR A 89 -4.58 -8.22 8.82
C THR A 89 -4.86 -6.72 8.80
N MET A 90 -4.34 -5.95 9.76
CA MET A 90 -4.48 -4.49 9.77
C MET A 90 -3.73 -3.82 8.61
N GLU A 91 -2.54 -4.29 8.26
CA GLU A 91 -1.79 -3.84 7.07
C GLU A 91 -2.59 -4.07 5.76
N TRP A 92 -3.31 -5.18 5.65
CA TRP A 92 -4.19 -5.42 4.52
C TRP A 92 -5.35 -4.41 4.45
N HIS A 93 -5.98 -4.07 5.58
CA HIS A 93 -6.99 -3.01 5.63
C HIS A 93 -6.40 -1.65 5.22
N ALA A 94 -5.19 -1.31 5.67
CA ALA A 94 -4.48 -0.10 5.28
C ALA A 94 -4.21 -0.07 3.76
N ALA A 95 -3.76 -1.19 3.19
CA ALA A 95 -3.53 -1.31 1.76
C ALA A 95 -4.82 -1.12 0.95
N ARG A 96 -5.94 -1.75 1.35
CA ARG A 96 -7.25 -1.56 0.71
C ARG A 96 -7.69 -0.10 0.70
N THR A 97 -7.62 0.56 1.85
CA THR A 97 -7.99 1.99 1.98
C THR A 97 -7.08 2.86 1.11
N SER A 98 -5.78 2.57 1.08
CA SER A 98 -4.82 3.32 0.26
C SER A 98 -5.09 3.15 -1.24
N ILE A 99 -5.27 1.93 -1.72
CA ILE A 99 -5.57 1.62 -3.13
C ILE A 99 -6.92 2.24 -3.54
N ALA A 100 -7.94 2.15 -2.69
CA ALA A 100 -9.24 2.77 -2.96
C ALA A 100 -9.14 4.30 -3.11
N ALA A 101 -8.34 4.95 -2.24
CA ALA A 101 -8.07 6.38 -2.33
C ALA A 101 -7.28 6.74 -3.60
N GLU A 102 -6.27 5.95 -3.96
CA GLU A 102 -5.44 6.18 -5.16
C GLU A 102 -6.26 6.03 -6.45
N VAL A 103 -7.11 5.00 -6.55
CA VAL A 103 -8.05 4.84 -7.67
C VAL A 103 -8.99 6.04 -7.77
N ALA A 104 -9.53 6.51 -6.64
CA ALA A 104 -10.44 7.66 -6.63
C ALA A 104 -9.71 8.95 -7.03
N GLN A 105 -8.49 9.19 -6.54
CA GLN A 105 -7.67 10.36 -6.91
C GLN A 105 -7.30 10.35 -8.39
N THR A 106 -6.88 9.20 -8.93
CA THR A 106 -6.53 9.04 -10.34
C THR A 106 -7.78 9.24 -11.24
N TYR A 107 -8.93 8.75 -10.80
CA TYR A 107 -10.19 9.00 -11.51
C TYR A 107 -10.55 10.49 -11.53
N VAL A 108 -10.40 11.20 -10.43
CA VAL A 108 -10.61 12.66 -10.34
C VAL A 108 -9.62 13.40 -11.22
N ALA A 109 -8.35 12.99 -11.24
CA ALA A 109 -7.32 13.56 -12.13
C ALA A 109 -7.69 13.36 -13.60
N TYR A 110 -8.14 12.17 -13.99
CA TYR A 110 -8.60 11.88 -15.33
C TYR A 110 -9.79 12.79 -15.74
N ARG A 111 -10.79 12.97 -14.85
CA ARG A 111 -11.95 13.85 -15.14
C ARG A 111 -11.55 15.32 -15.24
N ALA A 112 -10.61 15.77 -14.41
CA ALA A 112 -10.06 17.12 -14.51
C ALA A 112 -9.29 17.31 -15.83
N CYS A 113 -8.49 16.32 -16.23
CA CYS A 113 -7.79 16.31 -17.50
C CYS A 113 -8.76 16.41 -18.70
N GLN A 114 -9.87 15.65 -18.70
CA GLN A 114 -10.88 15.75 -19.75
C GLN A 114 -11.48 17.16 -19.84
N ALA A 115 -11.79 17.79 -18.71
CA ALA A 115 -12.30 19.16 -18.68
C ALA A 115 -11.25 20.15 -19.22
N GLN A 116 -9.99 19.97 -18.85
CA GLN A 116 -8.89 20.82 -19.34
C GLN A 116 -8.63 20.64 -20.84
N SER A 117 -8.64 19.40 -21.33
CA SER A 117 -8.50 19.10 -22.76
C SER A 117 -9.64 19.70 -23.59
N ALA A 118 -10.88 19.66 -23.07
CA ALA A 118 -12.03 20.31 -23.75
C ALA A 118 -11.90 21.85 -23.80
N ALA A 119 -11.43 22.49 -22.72
CA ALA A 119 -11.16 23.92 -22.66
C ALA A 119 -10.07 24.32 -23.68
N LEU A 120 -8.97 23.56 -23.71
CA LEU A 120 -7.87 23.77 -24.67
C LEU A 120 -8.31 23.52 -26.10
N GLN A 121 -9.13 22.53 -26.40
CA GLN A 121 -9.68 22.29 -27.72
C GLN A 121 -10.53 23.47 -28.19
N SER A 122 -11.38 24.03 -27.33
CA SER A 122 -12.17 25.22 -27.62
C SER A 122 -11.28 26.45 -27.88
N ASP A 123 -10.19 26.58 -27.11
CA ASP A 123 -9.21 27.67 -27.30
C ASP A 123 -8.45 27.53 -28.63
N VAL A 124 -8.02 26.33 -29.01
CA VAL A 124 -7.36 26.04 -30.29
C VAL A 124 -8.26 26.47 -31.46
N VAL A 125 -9.53 26.02 -31.46
CA VAL A 125 -10.49 26.42 -32.54
C VAL A 125 -10.63 27.94 -32.64
N SER A 126 -10.68 28.62 -31.49
CA SER A 126 -10.77 30.10 -31.47
C SER A 126 -9.49 30.78 -31.99
N ARG A 127 -8.30 30.23 -31.67
CA ARG A 127 -7.00 30.75 -32.15
C ARG A 127 -6.83 30.54 -33.68
N GLU A 128 -7.19 29.35 -34.14
CA GLU A 128 -7.11 29.01 -35.57
C GLU A 128 -8.03 29.90 -36.41
N GLU A 129 -9.25 30.19 -35.94
CA GLU A 129 -10.14 31.10 -36.61
C GLU A 129 -9.61 32.55 -36.61
N THR A 130 -8.99 33.00 -35.49
CA THR A 130 -8.32 34.30 -35.44
C THR A 130 -7.15 34.36 -36.43
N ALA A 131 -6.31 33.32 -36.48
CA ALA A 131 -5.19 33.27 -37.42
C ALA A 131 -5.67 33.32 -38.88
N ARG A 132 -6.68 32.52 -39.23
CA ARG A 132 -7.29 32.50 -40.55
C ARG A 132 -7.83 33.87 -40.96
N LEU A 133 -8.55 34.56 -40.09
CA LEU A 133 -9.09 35.89 -40.36
C LEU A 133 -8.00 36.95 -40.50
N THR A 134 -6.96 36.88 -39.64
CA THR A 134 -5.84 37.82 -39.71
C THR A 134 -5.02 37.61 -40.98
N ASP A 135 -4.80 36.38 -41.42
CA ASP A 135 -4.11 36.06 -42.67
C ASP A 135 -4.85 36.71 -43.89
N LEU A 136 -6.18 36.57 -43.94
CA LEU A 136 -6.98 37.25 -44.98
C LEU A 136 -6.81 38.78 -44.97
N LEU A 137 -6.75 39.40 -43.78
CA LEU A 137 -6.54 40.84 -43.66
C LEU A 137 -5.12 41.26 -44.07
N VAL A 138 -4.11 40.46 -43.75
CA VAL A 138 -2.72 40.68 -44.17
C VAL A 138 -2.61 40.61 -45.72
N HIS A 139 -3.18 39.57 -46.32
CA HIS A 139 -3.18 39.41 -47.77
C HIS A 139 -3.94 40.52 -48.51
N ALA A 140 -4.99 41.03 -47.88
CA ALA A 140 -5.76 42.18 -48.43
C ALA A 140 -5.10 43.55 -48.14
N GLY A 141 -3.95 43.60 -47.41
CA GLY A 141 -3.26 44.85 -47.10
C GLY A 141 -3.88 45.63 -45.92
N PHE A 142 -4.84 45.08 -45.21
CA PHE A 142 -5.52 45.73 -44.06
C PHE A 142 -4.87 45.47 -42.70
N SER A 143 -3.88 44.57 -42.64
CA SER A 143 -3.16 44.23 -41.40
C SER A 143 -1.68 44.09 -41.69
N ALA A 144 -0.83 44.32 -40.66
CA ALA A 144 0.62 44.18 -40.80
C ALA A 144 1.01 42.67 -40.81
N PRO A 145 2.04 42.26 -41.60
CA PRO A 145 2.51 40.87 -41.61
C PRO A 145 2.89 40.35 -40.22
N ALA A 146 3.37 41.21 -39.32
CA ALA A 146 3.70 40.84 -37.92
C ALA A 146 2.50 40.32 -37.11
N GLU A 147 1.29 40.79 -37.41
CA GLU A 147 0.06 40.30 -36.76
C GLU A 147 -0.28 38.88 -37.22
N GLY A 148 -0.04 38.55 -38.51
CA GLY A 148 -0.16 37.20 -39.03
C GLY A 148 0.78 36.22 -38.31
N TYR A 149 2.08 36.59 -38.19
CA TYR A 149 3.03 35.76 -37.48
C TYR A 149 2.66 35.55 -36.00
N LEU A 150 2.10 36.59 -35.35
CA LEU A 150 1.65 36.48 -33.95
C LEU A 150 0.48 35.48 -33.80
N THR A 151 -0.49 35.55 -34.68
CA THR A 151 -1.67 34.65 -34.61
C THR A 151 -1.32 33.22 -34.99
N ASP A 152 -0.44 32.99 -35.96
CA ASP A 152 0.05 31.67 -36.32
C ASP A 152 0.85 31.03 -35.17
N ALA A 153 1.74 31.80 -34.53
CA ALA A 153 2.46 31.35 -33.36
C ALA A 153 1.51 31.03 -32.19
N SER A 154 0.47 31.85 -31.99
CA SER A 154 -0.56 31.64 -30.98
C SER A 154 -1.32 30.33 -31.23
N ALA A 155 -1.75 30.07 -32.46
CA ALA A 155 -2.46 28.85 -32.86
C ALA A 155 -1.57 27.60 -32.68
N ALA A 156 -0.29 27.67 -33.08
CA ALA A 156 0.66 26.59 -32.93
C ALA A 156 0.90 26.27 -31.45
N THR A 157 1.03 27.27 -30.57
CA THR A 157 1.15 27.12 -29.13
C THR A 157 -0.10 26.46 -28.54
N GLY A 158 -1.29 26.86 -28.97
CA GLY A 158 -2.55 26.25 -28.54
C GLY A 158 -2.60 24.75 -28.87
N ARG A 159 -2.28 24.36 -30.11
CA ARG A 159 -2.23 22.95 -30.53
C ARG A 159 -1.25 22.14 -29.69
N GLN A 160 -0.06 22.67 -29.45
CA GLN A 160 0.94 22.02 -28.61
C GLN A 160 0.39 21.72 -27.20
N GLN A 161 -0.26 22.69 -26.56
CA GLN A 161 -0.86 22.54 -25.24
C GLN A 161 -1.99 21.50 -25.23
N GLN A 162 -2.83 21.52 -26.27
CA GLN A 162 -3.92 20.54 -26.38
C GLN A 162 -3.41 19.11 -26.54
N ILE A 163 -2.37 18.88 -27.37
CA ILE A 163 -1.74 17.58 -27.57
C ILE A 163 -1.13 17.09 -26.25
N ALA A 164 -0.43 17.95 -25.52
CA ALA A 164 0.14 17.61 -24.23
C ALA A 164 -0.93 17.21 -23.19
N SER A 165 -2.03 17.95 -23.15
CA SER A 165 -3.15 17.64 -22.27
C SER A 165 -3.85 16.33 -22.64
N ALA A 166 -4.01 16.02 -23.92
CA ALA A 166 -4.56 14.74 -24.36
C ALA A 166 -3.69 13.57 -23.95
N ALA A 167 -2.36 13.70 -24.10
CA ALA A 167 -1.41 12.68 -23.65
C ALA A 167 -1.46 12.45 -22.12
N GLU A 168 -1.62 13.51 -21.32
CA GLU A 168 -1.81 13.38 -19.86
C GLU A 168 -3.08 12.60 -19.51
N CYS A 169 -4.17 12.79 -20.25
CA CYS A 169 -5.39 12.01 -20.05
C CYS A 169 -5.15 10.51 -20.31
N ASP A 170 -4.43 10.16 -21.36
CA ASP A 170 -4.06 8.78 -21.66
C ASP A 170 -3.14 8.17 -20.57
N LEU A 171 -2.21 8.94 -20.03
CA LEU A 171 -1.37 8.50 -18.90
C LEU A 171 -2.20 8.22 -17.65
N ASN A 172 -3.22 9.01 -17.35
CA ASN A 172 -4.16 8.72 -16.25
C ASN A 172 -4.95 7.43 -16.50
N ILE A 173 -5.32 7.11 -17.75
CA ILE A 173 -5.95 5.83 -18.09
C ILE A 173 -4.97 4.67 -17.81
N LYS A 174 -3.69 4.79 -18.20
CA LYS A 174 -2.68 3.76 -17.92
C LYS A 174 -2.50 3.54 -16.40
N SER A 175 -2.55 4.62 -15.65
CA SER A 175 -2.50 4.52 -14.17
C SER A 175 -3.73 3.80 -13.60
N LEU A 176 -4.93 4.06 -14.12
CA LEU A 176 -6.14 3.33 -13.74
C LEU A 176 -6.08 1.85 -14.13
N VAL A 177 -5.56 1.52 -15.31
CA VAL A 177 -5.31 0.12 -15.75
C VAL A 177 -4.39 -0.58 -14.75
N ALA A 178 -3.27 0.04 -14.39
CA ALA A 178 -2.32 -0.53 -13.42
C ALA A 178 -2.93 -0.74 -12.03
N LEU A 179 -3.76 0.20 -11.56
CA LEU A 179 -4.40 0.13 -10.25
C LEU A 179 -5.55 -0.87 -10.19
N THR A 180 -6.33 -1.00 -11.28
CA THR A 180 -7.54 -1.84 -11.29
C THR A 180 -7.30 -3.25 -11.81
N GLY A 181 -6.19 -3.47 -12.53
CA GLY A 181 -5.92 -4.74 -13.21
C GLY A 181 -6.88 -5.06 -14.37
N LEU A 182 -7.73 -4.10 -14.76
CA LEU A 182 -8.59 -4.23 -15.94
C LEU A 182 -7.77 -4.00 -17.21
N SER A 183 -8.21 -4.56 -18.34
CA SER A 183 -7.64 -4.20 -19.64
C SER A 183 -7.95 -2.73 -20.00
N GLU A 184 -7.14 -2.14 -20.87
CA GLU A 184 -7.38 -0.76 -21.31
C GLU A 184 -8.75 -0.56 -22.00
N PRO A 185 -9.21 -1.44 -22.91
CA PRO A 185 -10.52 -1.30 -23.52
C PRO A 185 -11.66 -1.30 -22.48
N GLU A 186 -11.61 -2.22 -21.50
CA GLU A 186 -12.59 -2.28 -20.41
C GLU A 186 -12.56 -1.02 -19.54
N THR A 187 -11.37 -0.51 -19.24
CA THR A 187 -11.21 0.73 -18.47
C THR A 187 -11.82 1.91 -19.22
N ARG A 188 -11.56 2.04 -20.53
CA ARG A 188 -12.15 3.10 -21.38
C ARG A 188 -13.68 2.97 -21.47
N ASP A 189 -14.22 1.77 -21.59
CA ASP A 189 -15.68 1.54 -21.62
C ASP A 189 -16.35 1.99 -20.32
N VAL A 190 -15.79 1.63 -19.16
CA VAL A 190 -16.29 2.09 -17.85
C VAL A 190 -16.23 3.62 -17.72
N LEU A 191 -15.16 4.23 -18.22
CA LEU A 191 -14.97 5.68 -18.15
C LEU A 191 -15.95 6.44 -19.08
N THR A 192 -16.31 5.88 -20.23
CA THR A 192 -17.26 6.50 -21.19
C THR A 192 -18.70 6.49 -20.67
N LYS A 193 -19.12 5.45 -19.96
CA LYS A 193 -20.48 5.33 -19.38
C LYS A 193 -20.83 6.46 -18.41
N ASN A 194 -19.84 7.10 -17.79
CA ASN A 194 -20.01 8.21 -16.85
C ASN A 194 -19.33 9.49 -17.37
N ALA A 195 -19.38 9.72 -18.68
CA ALA A 195 -18.69 10.85 -19.31
C ALA A 195 -19.18 12.22 -18.80
N ALA A 196 -18.25 13.16 -18.70
CA ALA A 196 -18.44 14.60 -18.57
C ALA A 196 -18.77 15.21 -17.19
N ILE A 197 -18.90 14.45 -16.09
CA ILE A 197 -19.15 15.07 -14.78
C ILE A 197 -17.90 14.93 -13.91
N GLN A 198 -17.27 16.07 -13.59
CA GLN A 198 -16.23 16.11 -12.56
C GLN A 198 -16.87 15.82 -11.20
N PRO A 199 -16.38 14.80 -10.44
CA PRO A 199 -16.95 14.47 -9.14
C PRO A 199 -16.93 15.68 -8.22
N ARG A 200 -18.04 15.89 -7.49
CA ARG A 200 -18.15 16.96 -6.50
C ARG A 200 -18.03 16.34 -5.11
N ALA A 201 -17.13 16.87 -4.31
CA ALA A 201 -17.10 16.55 -2.90
C ALA A 201 -18.23 17.30 -2.18
N PRO A 202 -18.78 16.74 -1.07
CA PRO A 202 -19.79 17.41 -0.26
C PRO A 202 -19.24 18.69 0.35
N GLU A 203 -20.07 19.71 0.44
CA GLU A 203 -19.74 20.98 1.09
C GLU A 203 -20.10 20.88 2.57
N PHE A 204 -19.13 20.59 3.42
CA PHE A 204 -19.29 20.79 4.86
C PHE A 204 -17.98 21.26 5.50
N THR A 205 -18.09 21.96 6.61
CA THR A 205 -16.95 22.48 7.36
C THR A 205 -16.63 21.53 8.51
N LEU A 206 -15.47 20.90 8.45
CA LEU A 206 -14.86 20.20 9.58
C LEU A 206 -13.89 21.15 10.26
N THR A 207 -14.19 21.53 11.49
CA THR A 207 -13.32 22.39 12.32
C THR A 207 -12.26 21.59 13.07
N ALA A 208 -12.56 20.35 13.44
CA ALA A 208 -11.63 19.40 14.08
C ALA A 208 -12.14 17.97 13.91
N LEU A 209 -11.23 17.01 13.93
CA LEU A 209 -11.56 15.59 14.03
C LEU A 209 -11.28 15.12 15.46
N PRO A 210 -12.14 14.27 16.06
CA PRO A 210 -11.86 13.66 17.34
C PRO A 210 -10.56 12.84 17.28
N ILE A 211 -9.75 12.92 18.33
CA ILE A 211 -8.50 12.14 18.46
C ILE A 211 -8.75 10.63 18.33
N ASP A 212 -9.94 10.18 18.74
CA ASP A 212 -10.36 8.78 18.65
C ASP A 212 -10.39 8.24 17.22
N THR A 213 -10.52 9.10 16.21
CA THR A 213 -10.46 8.66 14.80
C THR A 213 -9.07 8.19 14.38
N ILE A 214 -8.01 8.67 15.04
CA ILE A 214 -6.63 8.26 14.76
C ILE A 214 -6.37 6.84 15.28
N SER A 215 -6.94 6.48 16.43
CA SER A 215 -6.82 5.13 16.99
C SER A 215 -7.51 4.06 16.14
N GLN A 216 -8.47 4.47 15.31
CA GLN A 216 -9.20 3.59 14.40
C GLN A 216 -8.46 3.34 13.07
N ARG A 217 -7.32 3.99 12.84
CA ARG A 217 -6.54 3.79 11.61
C ARG A 217 -5.89 2.40 11.59
N PRO A 218 -6.01 1.68 10.46
CA PRO A 218 -5.45 0.33 10.38
C PRO A 218 -3.92 0.29 10.42
N ASP A 219 -3.23 1.34 9.96
CA ASP A 219 -1.77 1.44 10.03
C ASP A 219 -1.29 1.65 11.49
N VAL A 220 -2.00 2.46 12.28
CA VAL A 220 -1.74 2.65 13.71
C VAL A 220 -1.99 1.33 14.47
N ALA A 221 -3.11 0.67 14.19
CA ALA A 221 -3.43 -0.64 14.79
C ALA A 221 -2.39 -1.71 14.43
N ALA A 222 -1.89 -1.74 13.18
CA ALA A 222 -0.82 -2.65 12.76
C ALA A 222 0.47 -2.42 13.53
N ALA A 223 0.89 -1.16 13.71
CA ALA A 223 2.08 -0.81 14.46
C ALA A 223 1.94 -1.16 15.96
N GLU A 224 0.76 -0.97 16.56
CA GLU A 224 0.46 -1.39 17.93
C GLU A 224 0.59 -2.92 18.09
N ARG A 225 0.05 -3.71 17.16
CA ARG A 225 0.15 -5.17 17.19
C ARG A 225 1.57 -5.65 16.99
N THR A 226 2.36 -4.98 16.16
CA THR A 226 3.80 -5.25 16.00
C THR A 226 4.56 -4.97 17.29
N LEU A 227 4.24 -3.89 17.99
CA LEU A 227 4.81 -3.58 19.31
C LEU A 227 4.44 -4.66 20.35
N ALA A 228 3.18 -5.12 20.35
CA ALA A 228 2.74 -6.20 21.24
C ALA A 228 3.48 -7.51 20.94
N ALA A 229 3.73 -7.84 19.68
CA ALA A 229 4.53 -8.99 19.29
C ALA A 229 5.97 -8.89 19.80
N ALA A 230 6.63 -7.73 19.64
CA ALA A 230 7.98 -7.49 20.13
C ALA A 230 8.06 -7.59 21.68
N SER A 231 7.05 -7.08 22.39
CA SER A 231 6.94 -7.23 23.85
C SER A 231 6.87 -8.70 24.28
N ALA A 232 6.08 -9.52 23.57
CA ALA A 232 5.99 -10.94 23.86
C ALA A 232 7.31 -11.68 23.59
N GLN A 233 8.09 -11.27 22.59
CA GLN A 233 9.41 -11.84 22.28
C GLN A 233 10.44 -11.60 23.40
N ILE A 234 10.34 -10.53 24.18
CA ILE A 234 11.18 -10.34 25.36
C ILE A 234 10.98 -11.51 26.35
N ASN A 235 9.72 -11.89 26.59
CA ASN A 235 9.41 -12.99 27.49
C ASN A 235 9.95 -14.33 26.97
N VAL A 236 9.89 -14.56 25.64
CA VAL A 236 10.49 -15.77 25.03
C VAL A 236 12.00 -15.81 25.28
N ALA A 237 12.69 -14.69 25.02
CA ALA A 237 14.14 -14.61 25.19
C ALA A 237 14.57 -14.72 26.67
N GLN A 238 13.81 -14.17 27.61
CA GLN A 238 14.07 -14.29 29.02
C GLN A 238 13.84 -15.72 29.53
N ALA A 239 12.74 -16.36 29.11
CA ALA A 239 12.43 -17.74 29.48
C ALA A 239 13.47 -18.75 28.97
N ALA A 240 14.11 -18.46 27.79
CA ALA A 240 15.19 -19.28 27.26
C ALA A 240 16.43 -19.37 28.16
N ARG A 241 16.56 -18.52 29.20
CA ARG A 241 17.63 -18.53 30.21
C ARG A 241 17.32 -19.45 31.40
N LEU A 242 16.10 -19.95 31.50
CA LEU A 242 15.58 -20.76 32.58
C LEU A 242 15.64 -22.25 32.21
N PRO A 243 15.55 -23.18 33.22
CA PRO A 243 15.54 -24.60 32.96
C PRO A 243 14.37 -25.00 32.04
N ARG A 244 14.65 -25.88 31.08
CA ARG A 244 13.62 -26.49 30.20
C ARG A 244 13.25 -27.87 30.70
N LEU A 245 11.96 -28.11 30.85
CA LEU A 245 11.41 -29.43 31.21
C LEU A 245 10.73 -30.02 29.97
N ALA A 246 11.19 -31.18 29.53
CA ALA A 246 10.57 -31.93 28.45
C ALA A 246 10.20 -33.34 28.93
N LEU A 247 9.11 -33.85 28.37
CA LEU A 247 8.75 -35.26 28.50
C LEU A 247 9.21 -35.98 27.24
N LEU A 248 10.09 -36.97 27.39
CA LEU A 248 10.66 -37.70 26.28
C LEU A 248 10.18 -39.15 26.30
N GLY A 249 9.88 -39.69 25.13
CA GLY A 249 9.56 -41.10 24.93
C GLY A 249 10.27 -41.62 23.69
N ASN A 250 10.78 -42.84 23.77
CA ASN A 250 11.47 -43.50 22.67
C ASN A 250 11.08 -44.96 22.58
N ILE A 251 10.84 -45.45 21.34
CA ILE A 251 10.73 -46.89 21.03
C ILE A 251 11.70 -47.18 19.91
N SER A 252 12.62 -48.12 20.14
CA SER A 252 13.62 -48.49 19.14
C SER A 252 13.55 -49.96 18.79
N PHE A 253 13.70 -50.26 17.52
CA PHE A 253 13.85 -51.62 16.98
C PHE A 253 15.23 -51.70 16.34
N PHE A 254 16.06 -52.65 16.76
CA PHE A 254 17.40 -52.81 16.23
C PHE A 254 17.64 -54.22 15.74
N GLY A 255 18.41 -54.34 14.69
CA GLY A 255 18.93 -55.61 14.16
C GLY A 255 20.40 -55.47 13.82
N ILE A 256 21.22 -56.40 14.31
CA ILE A 256 22.64 -56.46 14.05
C ILE A 256 22.97 -57.80 13.38
N GLN A 257 23.65 -57.76 12.27
CA GLN A 257 24.17 -58.92 11.54
C GLN A 257 25.67 -58.74 11.34
N LEU A 258 26.45 -59.74 11.75
CA LEU A 258 27.87 -59.80 11.52
C LEU A 258 28.13 -60.70 10.32
N SER A 259 29.24 -60.49 9.56
CA SER A 259 29.71 -61.39 8.48
C SER A 259 30.28 -62.67 9.10
N GLY A 260 29.94 -63.87 8.55
CA GLY A 260 30.27 -65.16 9.07
C GLY A 260 29.07 -65.85 9.78
N ASP A 261 29.30 -67.03 10.37
CA ASP A 261 28.29 -67.82 11.08
C ASP A 261 27.82 -67.22 12.45
N SER A 262 27.98 -65.91 12.63
CA SER A 262 27.66 -65.26 13.89
C SER A 262 26.14 -65.01 14.03
N PRO A 263 25.58 -65.14 15.21
CA PRO A 263 24.16 -64.99 15.46
C PRO A 263 23.68 -63.55 15.15
N GLN A 264 22.50 -63.45 14.52
CA GLN A 264 21.77 -62.19 14.37
C GLN A 264 21.18 -61.76 15.72
N ALA A 265 21.46 -60.54 16.14
CA ALA A 265 20.83 -59.96 17.30
C ALA A 265 19.71 -58.98 16.86
N ASN A 266 18.48 -59.28 17.19
CA ASN A 266 17.34 -58.38 17.01
C ASN A 266 16.77 -58.04 18.41
N GLY A 267 16.35 -56.81 18.57
CA GLY A 267 15.79 -56.37 19.84
C GLY A 267 14.86 -55.18 19.71
N LYS A 268 14.12 -54.95 20.76
CA LYS A 268 13.32 -53.74 20.98
C LYS A 268 13.69 -53.13 22.32
N SER A 269 13.73 -51.84 22.38
CA SER A 269 13.89 -51.08 23.62
C SER A 269 12.92 -49.92 23.64
N TRP A 270 12.56 -49.49 24.82
CA TRP A 270 11.76 -48.28 25.03
C TRP A 270 12.25 -47.56 26.27
N SER A 271 12.08 -46.23 26.26
CA SER A 271 12.28 -45.34 27.38
C SER A 271 11.20 -44.28 27.45
N PHE A 272 10.87 -43.84 28.64
CA PHE A 272 9.96 -42.74 28.87
C PHE A 272 10.33 -42.04 30.17
N GLY A 273 10.37 -40.69 30.18
CA GLY A 273 10.66 -39.93 31.38
C GLY A 273 10.81 -38.45 31.17
N PRO A 274 10.78 -37.65 32.24
CA PRO A 274 11.08 -36.23 32.21
C PRO A 274 12.58 -36.00 32.00
N SER A 275 12.89 -34.94 31.23
CA SER A 275 14.25 -34.43 31.01
C SER A 275 14.29 -32.95 31.37
N LEU A 276 15.18 -32.58 32.32
CA LEU A 276 15.41 -31.19 32.72
C LEU A 276 16.76 -30.75 32.16
N SER A 277 16.76 -29.70 31.37
CA SER A 277 17.97 -29.08 30.76
C SER A 277 18.13 -27.66 31.28
N LEU A 278 19.25 -27.35 31.88
CA LEU A 278 19.62 -26.00 32.33
C LEU A 278 20.95 -25.59 31.71
N PRO A 279 20.98 -24.48 30.95
CA PRO A 279 22.25 -23.94 30.47
C PRO A 279 23.00 -23.25 31.60
N ILE A 280 24.13 -23.83 32.01
CA ILE A 280 24.96 -23.29 33.10
C ILE A 280 25.91 -22.21 32.60
N PHE A 281 26.53 -22.43 31.46
CA PHE A 281 27.46 -21.48 30.84
C PHE A 281 27.31 -21.49 29.31
N ASP A 282 27.10 -20.30 28.71
CA ASP A 282 26.92 -20.11 27.28
C ASP A 282 27.67 -18.88 26.75
N ALA A 283 28.71 -18.44 27.47
CA ALA A 283 29.50 -17.24 27.14
C ALA A 283 28.64 -15.98 26.96
N GLY A 284 27.45 -15.88 27.60
CA GLY A 284 26.56 -14.72 27.52
C GLY A 284 25.60 -14.71 26.33
N GLN A 285 25.55 -15.77 25.51
CA GLN A 285 24.72 -15.84 24.31
C GLN A 285 23.24 -15.54 24.59
N ARG A 286 22.64 -16.17 25.61
CA ARG A 286 21.23 -15.96 25.96
C ARG A 286 20.96 -14.61 26.61
N ALA A 287 21.95 -14.04 27.31
CA ALA A 287 21.84 -12.67 27.81
C ALA A 287 21.80 -11.67 26.66
N ALA A 288 22.73 -11.79 25.70
CA ALA A 288 22.74 -10.99 24.49
C ALA A 288 21.44 -11.13 23.67
N GLN A 289 20.88 -12.35 23.57
CA GLN A 289 19.60 -12.57 22.88
C GLN A 289 18.43 -11.85 23.58
N ALA A 290 18.42 -11.80 24.92
CA ALA A 290 17.42 -11.03 25.66
C ALA A 290 17.59 -9.52 25.47
N ASP A 291 18.82 -9.02 25.35
CA ASP A 291 19.09 -7.61 25.08
C ASP A 291 18.74 -7.23 23.63
N ILE A 292 18.95 -8.12 22.66
CA ILE A 292 18.44 -7.95 21.27
C ILE A 292 16.90 -7.82 21.29
N ALA A 293 16.20 -8.70 22.04
CA ALA A 293 14.75 -8.63 22.12
C ALA A 293 14.25 -7.30 22.75
N LYS A 294 14.95 -6.77 23.76
CA LYS A 294 14.64 -5.44 24.34
C LYS A 294 14.90 -4.31 23.35
N ALA A 295 15.99 -4.38 22.57
CA ALA A 295 16.30 -3.39 21.55
C ALA A 295 15.24 -3.39 20.43
N ASN A 296 14.81 -4.56 19.96
CA ASN A 296 13.73 -4.72 19.00
C ASN A 296 12.39 -4.16 19.52
N TYR A 297 12.11 -4.32 20.81
CA TYR A 297 10.93 -3.67 21.43
C TYR A 297 11.06 -2.15 21.44
N ALA A 298 12.22 -1.60 21.78
CA ALA A 298 12.45 -0.16 21.75
C ALA A 298 12.31 0.41 20.34
N GLU A 299 12.79 -0.30 19.32
CA GLU A 299 12.60 0.04 17.91
C GLU A 299 11.11 0.02 17.52
N ALA A 300 10.38 -1.04 17.86
CA ALA A 300 8.95 -1.15 17.60
C ALA A 300 8.14 -0.02 18.29
N LEU A 301 8.53 0.38 19.52
CA LEU A 301 7.93 1.50 20.25
C LEU A 301 8.19 2.84 19.55
N ALA A 302 9.41 3.05 19.07
CA ALA A 302 9.77 4.26 18.32
C ALA A 302 8.98 4.33 17.00
N ASN A 303 8.87 3.20 16.29
CA ASN A 303 8.08 3.09 15.08
C ASN A 303 6.57 3.37 15.32
N TYR A 304 5.99 2.79 16.38
CA TYR A 304 4.61 3.09 16.76
C TYR A 304 4.39 4.60 16.98
N LYS A 305 5.26 5.24 17.76
CA LYS A 305 5.20 6.69 17.97
C LYS A 305 5.32 7.48 16.67
N GLN A 306 6.21 7.07 15.78
CA GLN A 306 6.39 7.70 14.46
C GLN A 306 5.13 7.60 13.61
N VAL A 307 4.48 6.43 13.57
CA VAL A 307 3.22 6.21 12.83
C VAL A 307 2.11 7.11 13.38
N VAL A 308 1.97 7.21 14.71
CA VAL A 308 0.96 8.08 15.36
C VAL A 308 1.20 9.54 15.00
N VAL A 309 2.44 10.04 15.14
CA VAL A 309 2.77 11.44 14.80
C VAL A 309 2.53 11.72 13.31
N SER A 310 2.86 10.77 12.44
CA SER A 310 2.62 10.89 11.00
C SER A 310 1.12 10.91 10.68
N ALA A 311 0.32 10.11 11.37
CA ALA A 311 -1.13 10.09 11.23
C ALA A 311 -1.78 11.43 11.64
N VAL A 312 -1.35 12.02 12.76
CA VAL A 312 -1.81 13.35 13.20
C VAL A 312 -1.45 14.39 12.15
N LYS A 313 -0.18 14.44 11.72
CA LYS A 313 0.28 15.36 10.69
C LYS A 313 -0.53 15.23 9.38
N GLU A 314 -0.80 14.00 8.94
CA GLU A 314 -1.57 13.75 7.72
C GLU A 314 -2.99 14.33 7.82
N VAL A 315 -3.68 14.09 8.92
CA VAL A 315 -5.02 14.63 9.18
C VAL A 315 -5.01 16.16 9.19
N GLU A 316 -4.14 16.77 9.98
CA GLU A 316 -4.06 18.24 10.11
C GLU A 316 -3.69 18.93 8.79
N SER A 317 -2.68 18.41 8.08
CA SER A 317 -2.28 18.97 6.79
C SER A 317 -3.38 18.86 5.75
N THR A 318 -4.11 17.77 5.74
CA THR A 318 -5.23 17.56 4.81
C THR A 318 -6.40 18.49 5.12
N LEU A 319 -6.72 18.74 6.41
CA LEU A 319 -7.74 19.71 6.81
C LEU A 319 -7.35 21.14 6.39
N ILE A 320 -6.09 21.53 6.55
CA ILE A 320 -5.59 22.83 6.10
C ILE A 320 -5.76 22.98 4.58
N THR A 321 -5.34 21.97 3.81
CA THR A 321 -5.44 21.98 2.35
C THR A 321 -6.89 22.04 1.90
N LEU A 322 -7.77 21.26 2.52
CA LEU A 322 -9.21 21.22 2.20
C LEU A 322 -9.87 22.59 2.45
N ASN A 323 -9.63 23.20 3.61
CA ASN A 323 -10.18 24.51 3.95
C ASN A 323 -9.65 25.62 3.02
N ALA A 324 -8.37 25.57 2.67
CA ALA A 324 -7.76 26.51 1.74
C ALA A 324 -8.37 26.37 0.33
N ALA A 325 -8.50 25.14 -0.18
CA ALA A 325 -9.10 24.86 -1.48
C ALA A 325 -10.56 25.34 -1.52
N GLN A 326 -11.35 25.12 -0.48
CA GLN A 326 -12.73 25.56 -0.39
C GLN A 326 -12.87 27.10 -0.46
N LYS A 327 -12.02 27.84 0.23
CA LYS A 327 -12.02 29.30 0.18
C LYS A 327 -11.63 29.81 -1.21
N ARG A 328 -10.58 29.27 -1.78
CA ARG A 328 -10.07 29.65 -3.13
C ARG A 328 -11.06 29.33 -4.25
N LEU A 329 -11.91 28.29 -4.10
CA LEU A 329 -12.92 27.94 -5.10
C LEU A 329 -13.92 29.07 -5.39
N ARG A 330 -14.35 29.83 -4.38
CA ARG A 330 -15.27 30.96 -4.53
C ARG A 330 -14.67 32.04 -5.40
N ASP A 331 -13.42 32.39 -5.13
CA ASP A 331 -12.71 33.45 -5.90
C ASP A 331 -12.39 32.97 -7.30
N ALA A 332 -12.01 31.69 -7.50
CA ALA A 332 -11.77 31.13 -8.82
C ALA A 332 -13.04 31.10 -9.69
N HIS A 333 -14.20 30.80 -9.12
CA HIS A 333 -15.47 30.92 -9.83
C HIS A 333 -15.75 32.38 -10.27
N THR A 334 -15.51 33.33 -9.38
CA THR A 334 -15.70 34.76 -9.67
C THR A 334 -14.73 35.22 -10.77
N ALA A 335 -13.45 34.83 -10.66
CA ALA A 335 -12.42 35.16 -11.66
C ALA A 335 -12.79 34.62 -13.05
N LYS A 336 -13.17 33.33 -13.14
CA LYS A 336 -13.59 32.69 -14.38
C LYS A 336 -14.78 33.44 -15.02
N ASP A 337 -15.80 33.74 -14.26
CA ASP A 337 -17.00 34.46 -14.76
C ASP A 337 -16.65 35.88 -15.27
N LYS A 338 -15.78 36.60 -14.58
CA LYS A 338 -15.36 37.94 -14.98
C LYS A 338 -14.45 37.94 -16.19
N PHE A 339 -13.51 37.00 -16.29
CA PHE A 339 -12.64 36.87 -17.45
C PHE A 339 -13.39 36.37 -18.69
N ASP A 340 -14.43 35.53 -18.55
CA ASP A 340 -15.30 35.18 -19.66
C ASP A 340 -16.03 36.41 -20.21
N LYS A 341 -16.60 37.24 -19.34
CA LYS A 341 -17.27 38.49 -19.74
C LYS A 341 -16.30 39.47 -20.38
N TYR A 342 -15.09 39.61 -19.83
CA TYR A 342 -14.04 40.46 -20.39
C TYR A 342 -13.63 40.00 -21.82
N PHE A 343 -13.39 38.71 -22.01
CA PHE A 343 -13.06 38.14 -23.33
C PHE A 343 -14.18 38.38 -24.35
N ASN A 344 -15.43 38.13 -23.98
CA ASN A 344 -16.56 38.34 -24.88
C ASN A 344 -16.71 39.81 -25.26
N ALA A 345 -16.49 40.75 -24.35
CA ALA A 345 -16.50 42.17 -24.63
C ALA A 345 -15.34 42.60 -25.53
N SER A 346 -14.10 42.08 -25.25
CA SER A 346 -12.92 42.36 -26.11
C SER A 346 -13.10 41.81 -27.53
N LEU A 347 -13.69 40.63 -27.68
CA LEU A 347 -14.00 40.03 -28.97
C LEU A 347 -15.02 40.86 -29.75
N ALA A 348 -16.06 41.36 -29.09
CA ALA A 348 -17.04 42.27 -29.74
C ALA A 348 -16.38 43.58 -30.19
N ARG A 349 -15.57 44.20 -29.31
CA ARG A 349 -14.84 45.44 -29.63
C ARG A 349 -13.86 45.25 -30.81
N GLN A 350 -13.15 44.15 -30.86
CA GLN A 350 -12.22 43.82 -31.95
C GLN A 350 -12.97 43.68 -33.29
N ARG A 351 -14.14 42.99 -33.28
CA ARG A 351 -14.98 42.87 -34.48
C ARG A 351 -15.45 44.22 -35.04
N PHE A 352 -15.64 45.21 -34.18
CA PHE A 352 -15.98 46.60 -34.57
C PHE A 352 -14.76 47.51 -34.79
N GLY A 353 -13.53 46.96 -34.78
CA GLY A 353 -12.30 47.71 -34.99
C GLY A 353 -11.88 48.61 -33.81
N SER A 354 -12.52 48.49 -32.65
CA SER A 354 -12.27 49.33 -31.46
C SER A 354 -11.38 48.70 -30.38
N ALA A 355 -10.83 47.51 -30.63
CA ALA A 355 -9.81 46.86 -29.83
C ALA A 355 -8.73 46.26 -30.72
N SER A 356 -7.50 46.23 -30.25
CA SER A 356 -6.38 45.61 -30.96
C SER A 356 -6.42 44.09 -30.86
N LEU A 357 -5.75 43.40 -31.79
CA LEU A 357 -5.55 41.96 -31.74
C LEU A 357 -4.79 41.53 -30.48
N LEU A 358 -3.82 42.31 -30.03
CA LEU A 358 -3.06 42.07 -28.80
C LEU A 358 -3.98 42.06 -27.55
N GLU A 359 -4.92 43.02 -27.49
CA GLU A 359 -5.90 43.08 -26.40
C GLU A 359 -6.82 41.83 -26.37
N LEU A 360 -7.21 41.36 -27.55
CA LEU A 360 -8.00 40.11 -27.68
C LEU A 360 -7.21 38.88 -27.22
N GLU A 361 -5.94 38.76 -27.62
CA GLU A 361 -5.08 37.65 -27.24
C GLU A 361 -4.79 37.67 -25.74
N ASP A 362 -4.62 38.83 -25.12
CA ASP A 362 -4.46 38.96 -23.66
C ASP A 362 -5.75 38.56 -22.93
N ALA A 363 -6.91 38.98 -23.40
CA ALA A 363 -8.20 38.59 -22.82
C ALA A 363 -8.42 37.06 -22.92
N ARG A 364 -8.03 36.46 -24.05
CA ARG A 364 -8.11 35.01 -24.27
C ARG A 364 -7.21 34.23 -23.28
N ARG A 365 -5.95 34.66 -23.14
CA ARG A 365 -5.01 34.02 -22.17
C ARG A 365 -5.52 34.08 -20.73
N ASN A 366 -6.06 35.23 -20.32
CA ASN A 366 -6.62 35.40 -18.98
C ASN A 366 -7.86 34.52 -18.77
N LYS A 367 -8.77 34.43 -19.78
CA LYS A 367 -9.91 33.51 -19.73
C LYS A 367 -9.47 32.05 -19.58
N LEU A 368 -8.57 31.58 -20.44
CA LEU A 368 -8.08 30.20 -20.40
C LEU A 368 -7.38 29.88 -19.07
N SER A 369 -6.53 30.79 -18.60
CA SER A 369 -5.84 30.64 -17.30
C SER A 369 -6.82 30.55 -16.12
N ALA A 370 -7.86 31.38 -16.11
CA ALA A 370 -8.89 31.32 -15.07
C ALA A 370 -9.72 30.04 -15.11
N GLU A 371 -10.05 29.55 -16.31
CA GLU A 371 -10.77 28.30 -16.50
C GLU A 371 -9.93 27.09 -16.05
N GLN A 372 -8.66 27.00 -16.45
CA GLN A 372 -7.72 25.97 -16.01
C GLN A 372 -7.51 25.99 -14.49
N ASN A 373 -7.37 27.20 -13.90
CA ASN A 373 -7.25 27.35 -12.46
C ASN A 373 -8.49 26.82 -11.71
N LEU A 374 -9.68 27.11 -12.20
CA LEU A 374 -10.92 26.59 -11.60
C LEU A 374 -11.01 25.07 -11.71
N ILE A 375 -10.65 24.46 -12.85
CA ILE A 375 -10.62 23.01 -13.02
C ILE A 375 -9.64 22.38 -12.03
N ASN A 376 -8.44 22.95 -11.91
CA ASN A 376 -7.42 22.45 -10.98
C ASN A 376 -7.84 22.57 -9.51
N LEU A 377 -8.48 23.67 -9.13
CA LEU A 377 -8.98 23.84 -7.75
C LEU A 377 -10.13 22.89 -7.41
N LYS A 378 -11.02 22.60 -8.37
CA LYS A 378 -12.04 21.56 -8.19
C LYS A 378 -11.43 20.19 -7.98
N ARG A 379 -10.36 19.86 -8.74
CA ARG A 379 -9.59 18.65 -8.56
C ARG A 379 -8.94 18.63 -7.17
N GLU A 380 -8.22 19.69 -6.79
CA GLU A 380 -7.55 19.84 -5.50
C GLU A 380 -8.53 19.64 -4.33
N TYR A 381 -9.67 20.28 -4.38
CA TYR A 381 -10.73 20.15 -3.36
C TYR A 381 -11.23 18.70 -3.22
N THR A 382 -11.54 18.07 -4.37
CA THR A 382 -12.05 16.68 -4.36
C THR A 382 -10.97 15.68 -3.92
N THR A 383 -9.73 15.84 -4.36
CA THR A 383 -8.62 14.96 -3.94
C THR A 383 -8.27 15.16 -2.46
N SER A 384 -8.41 16.37 -1.92
CA SER A 384 -8.23 16.62 -0.49
C SER A 384 -9.32 15.92 0.35
N TRP A 385 -10.53 15.83 -0.15
CA TRP A 385 -11.59 15.04 0.49
C TRP A 385 -11.26 13.55 0.52
N ILE A 386 -10.79 13.01 -0.60
CA ILE A 386 -10.35 11.60 -0.68
C ILE A 386 -9.18 11.35 0.28
N ALA A 387 -8.23 12.29 0.34
CA ALA A 387 -7.10 12.22 1.26
C ALA A 387 -7.56 12.26 2.73
N LEU A 388 -8.55 13.10 3.07
CA LEU A 388 -9.13 13.14 4.41
C LEU A 388 -9.80 11.82 4.78
N TYR A 389 -10.58 11.24 3.86
CA TYR A 389 -11.19 9.92 4.07
C TYR A 389 -10.14 8.84 4.35
N LYS A 390 -9.02 8.84 3.60
CA LYS A 390 -7.87 7.96 3.86
C LYS A 390 -7.22 8.25 5.21
N ALA A 391 -6.98 9.53 5.51
CA ALA A 391 -6.31 9.97 6.74
C ALA A 391 -7.07 9.62 8.03
N VAL A 392 -8.40 9.50 7.97
CA VAL A 392 -9.22 9.02 9.09
C VAL A 392 -9.36 7.49 9.14
N GLY A 393 -8.68 6.77 8.25
CA GLY A 393 -8.64 5.30 8.23
C GLY A 393 -9.72 4.62 7.38
N GLY A 394 -10.56 5.38 6.66
CA GLY A 394 -11.64 4.81 5.85
C GLY A 394 -12.77 4.18 6.68
N SER A 395 -13.58 3.33 6.06
CA SER A 395 -14.77 2.70 6.69
C SER A 395 -14.57 1.22 7.05
N TRP A 396 -13.36 0.77 7.33
CA TRP A 396 -13.07 -0.64 7.54
C TRP A 396 -13.71 -1.26 8.81
N LEU A 397 -14.00 -0.43 9.83
CA LEU A 397 -14.64 -0.89 11.09
C LEU A 397 -16.12 -1.27 10.94
N THR A 398 -16.81 -0.75 9.95
CA THR A 398 -18.27 -0.99 9.78
C THR A 398 -18.59 -2.41 9.32
N GLN A 399 -17.63 -3.19 8.82
CA GLN A 399 -17.87 -4.57 8.38
C GLN A 399 -17.61 -5.63 9.46
N THR A 400 -16.93 -5.31 10.55
CA THR A 400 -16.58 -6.28 11.59
C THR A 400 -17.64 -6.44 12.69
N GLN A 401 -18.65 -5.57 12.72
CA GLN A 401 -19.76 -5.64 13.71
C GLN A 401 -21.00 -6.36 13.20
N GLN A 402 -20.99 -6.89 11.97
CA GLN A 402 -22.14 -7.60 11.36
C GLN A 402 -21.91 -9.10 11.12
N SER A 403 -20.85 -9.70 11.70
CA SER A 403 -20.64 -11.16 11.63
C SER A 403 -20.66 -11.82 13.01
#